data_e4c16eff2cde191b60f282daccdf9a9b
#
_entry.id   e4c16eff2cde191b60f282daccdf9a9b
#
_cell.length_a   1.000
_cell.length_b   1.000
_cell.length_c   1.000
_cell.angle_alpha   90.00
_cell.angle_beta   90.00
_cell.angle_gamma   90.00
#
_symmetry.space_group_name_H-M   'P 1'
#
loop_
_entity.id
_entity.type
_entity.pdbx_description
1 polymer ?
#
loop_
_entity_poly.entity_id
_entity_poly.type
_entity_poly.pdbx_seq_one_letter_code
_entity_poly.pdbx_strand_id
1 'polypeptide(L)'
;MRYLVFLLCFLPPTAFSDDSLINPVAKKIKASVIKGLNKSNIDMYGYCDLMIEMKHSKGYTRIKKVRTSGDSKVCKQAKKHLPKKKKFKYSFPEKYIRLHITD
;
A
#
# COMPACT_ATOMS: atom_id res chain seq x y z
N MET A 1 3.22 -30.45 27.39
CA MET A 1 3.09 -29.51 27.38
C MET A 1 3.78 -28.60 26.64
N ARG A 2 4.59 -28.46 26.20
CA ARG A 2 5.30 -27.79 25.44
C ARG A 2 4.72 -27.48 24.22
N TYR A 3 3.79 -28.05 23.78
CA TYR A 3 3.24 -27.79 22.54
C TYR A 3 2.73 -26.43 22.49
N LEU A 4 2.44 -25.84 23.55
CA LEU A 4 1.88 -24.56 23.51
C LEU A 4 2.74 -23.64 22.81
N VAL A 5 3.96 -23.80 23.00
CA VAL A 5 4.90 -22.95 22.43
C VAL A 5 4.80 -22.91 20.98
N PHE A 6 4.41 -23.99 20.41
CA PHE A 6 4.38 -24.02 19.03
C PHE A 6 3.39 -23.12 18.50
N LEU A 7 2.39 -22.85 19.21
CA LEU A 7 1.38 -22.02 18.71
C LEU A 7 1.93 -20.67 18.40
N LEU A 8 2.85 -20.27 19.16
CA LEU A 8 3.39 -18.97 18.95
C LEU A 8 4.08 -18.90 17.64
N CYS A 9 4.58 -19.96 17.20
CA CYS A 9 5.30 -19.99 15.99
C CYS A 9 4.40 -19.74 14.82
N PHE A 10 3.13 -19.87 15.04
CA PHE A 10 2.29 -19.69 13.94
C PHE A 10 1.92 -18.30 13.77
N LEU A 11 2.22 -17.46 14.66
CA LEU A 11 1.85 -16.13 14.50
C LEU A 11 2.63 -15.64 13.37
N PRO A 12 2.01 -15.31 12.33
CA PRO A 12 2.69 -14.89 11.17
C PRO A 12 3.35 -13.63 11.48
N PRO A 13 4.43 -13.43 10.98
CA PRO A 13 5.10 -12.26 11.17
C PRO A 13 4.46 -11.24 10.37
N THR A 14 3.38 -11.16 10.11
CA THR A 14 2.72 -10.14 9.49
C THR A 14 3.49 -8.98 9.34
N ALA A 15 4.59 -9.13 8.93
CA ALA A 15 5.48 -8.08 8.79
C ALA A 15 4.89 -6.92 8.09
N PHE A 16 4.16 -7.08 7.12
CA PHE A 16 3.60 -5.99 6.37
C PHE A 16 2.15 -6.23 6.11
N SER A 17 1.31 -5.29 6.44
CA SER A 17 -0.10 -5.43 6.18
C SER A 17 -0.51 -4.50 5.06
N ASP A 18 -1.41 -4.97 4.23
CA ASP A 18 -1.91 -4.20 3.11
C ASP A 18 -3.26 -3.62 3.53
N ASP A 19 -3.31 -2.32 3.67
CA ASP A 19 -4.50 -1.65 4.16
C ASP A 19 -5.64 -1.61 3.14
N SER A 20 -5.40 -2.03 1.91
CA SER A 20 -6.45 -1.99 0.90
C SER A 20 -7.62 -2.91 1.23
N LEU A 21 -7.44 -3.83 2.14
CA LEU A 21 -8.52 -4.74 2.50
C LEU A 21 -9.55 -4.08 3.42
N ILE A 22 -9.14 -3.09 4.18
CA ILE A 22 -10.03 -2.47 5.15
C ILE A 22 -10.21 -0.96 4.97
N ASN A 23 -9.37 -0.33 4.21
CA ASN A 23 -9.43 1.12 4.03
C ASN A 23 -9.86 1.45 2.60
N PRO A 24 -11.05 2.04 2.42
CA PRO A 24 -11.53 2.36 1.07
C PRO A 24 -10.61 3.28 0.27
N VAL A 25 -9.95 4.21 0.93
CA VAL A 25 -9.04 5.11 0.24
C VAL A 25 -7.82 4.32 -0.23
N ALA A 26 -7.29 3.45 0.63
CA ALA A 26 -6.17 2.61 0.28
C ALA A 26 -6.51 1.71 -0.91
N LYS A 27 -7.72 1.20 -0.94
CA LYS A 27 -8.19 0.34 -2.02
C LYS A 27 -8.19 1.11 -3.34
N LYS A 28 -8.66 2.35 -3.34
CA LYS A 28 -8.69 3.16 -4.55
C LYS A 28 -7.28 3.51 -5.03
N ILE A 29 -6.38 3.81 -4.11
CA ILE A 29 -5.01 4.12 -4.46
C ILE A 29 -4.33 2.89 -5.06
N LYS A 30 -4.51 1.75 -4.43
CA LYS A 30 -3.91 0.52 -4.95
C LYS A 30 -4.45 0.19 -6.34
N ALA A 31 -5.74 0.36 -6.56
CA ALA A 31 -6.34 0.09 -7.86
C ALA A 31 -5.74 0.99 -8.94
N SER A 32 -5.48 2.26 -8.62
CA SER A 32 -4.86 3.18 -9.57
C SER A 32 -3.44 2.75 -9.91
N VAL A 33 -2.68 2.31 -8.92
CA VAL A 33 -1.31 1.87 -9.16
C VAL A 33 -1.31 0.61 -10.03
N ILE A 34 -2.12 -0.36 -9.69
CA ILE A 34 -2.18 -1.61 -10.43
C ILE A 34 -2.64 -1.38 -11.87
N LYS A 35 -3.62 -0.52 -12.05
CA LYS A 35 -4.11 -0.21 -13.38
C LYS A 35 -3.00 0.44 -14.22
N GLY A 36 -2.25 1.35 -13.62
CA GLY A 36 -1.14 2.00 -14.31
C GLY A 36 -0.04 1.02 -14.67
N LEU A 37 0.29 0.12 -13.74
CA LEU A 37 1.32 -0.87 -14.00
C LEU A 37 0.90 -1.82 -15.12
N ASN A 38 -0.36 -2.22 -15.14
CA ASN A 38 -0.84 -3.12 -16.19
C ASN A 38 -0.80 -2.44 -17.55
N LYS A 39 -1.12 -1.16 -17.61
CA LYS A 39 -1.08 -0.44 -18.87
C LYS A 39 0.34 -0.20 -19.36
N SER A 40 1.29 -0.14 -18.46
CA SER A 40 2.66 0.14 -18.82
C SER A 40 3.37 -1.07 -19.41
N ASN A 41 2.75 -2.23 -19.36
CA ASN A 41 3.32 -3.44 -19.94
C ASN A 41 4.71 -3.73 -19.38
N ILE A 42 4.90 -3.55 -18.10
CA ILE A 42 6.17 -3.74 -17.46
C ILE A 42 6.28 -5.11 -16.85
N ASP A 43 7.43 -5.74 -17.02
CA ASP A 43 7.67 -7.02 -16.40
C ASP A 43 7.90 -6.76 -14.91
N MET A 44 7.03 -7.28 -14.09
CA MET A 44 7.15 -7.09 -12.66
C MET A 44 7.76 -8.30 -12.02
N TYR A 45 9.05 -8.23 -11.76
CA TYR A 45 9.72 -9.32 -11.08
C TYR A 45 10.05 -8.82 -9.69
N GLY A 46 9.18 -8.99 -8.78
CA GLY A 46 9.44 -8.55 -7.42
C GLY A 46 8.25 -7.82 -6.86
N TYR A 47 8.48 -7.08 -5.80
CA TYR A 47 7.40 -6.38 -5.14
C TYR A 47 7.82 -4.99 -4.70
N CYS A 48 6.85 -4.18 -4.35
CA CYS A 48 7.12 -2.90 -3.74
C CYS A 48 6.12 -2.66 -2.62
N ASP A 49 6.64 -2.33 -1.44
CA ASP A 49 5.81 -1.95 -0.33
C ASP A 49 5.81 -0.43 -0.29
N LEU A 50 4.63 0.14 -0.28
CA LEU A 50 4.45 1.57 -0.23
C LEU A 50 3.95 1.98 1.14
N MET A 51 4.62 2.97 1.74
CA MET A 51 4.15 3.56 2.97
C MET A 51 3.77 4.98 2.56
N ILE A 52 2.47 5.25 2.56
CA ILE A 52 1.96 6.52 2.09
C ILE A 52 1.48 7.37 3.25
N GLU A 53 1.99 8.57 3.33
CA GLU A 53 1.54 9.51 4.36
C GLU A 53 0.46 10.37 3.73
N MET A 54 -0.69 10.44 4.38
CA MET A 54 -1.84 11.18 3.86
C MET A 54 -1.99 12.50 4.59
N LYS A 55 -2.51 13.48 3.90
CA LYS A 55 -2.83 14.77 4.49
C LYS A 55 -4.34 14.94 4.47
N HIS A 56 -4.94 15.14 5.62
CA HIS A 56 -6.38 15.27 5.74
C HIS A 56 -6.79 16.74 5.85
N SER A 57 -7.87 17.10 5.19
CA SER A 57 -8.35 18.46 5.26
C SER A 57 -9.84 18.49 4.89
N LYS A 58 -10.66 19.02 5.79
CA LYS A 58 -12.08 19.22 5.51
C LYS A 58 -12.81 18.00 4.91
N GLY A 59 -12.59 16.84 5.50
CA GLY A 59 -13.28 15.63 5.04
C GLY A 59 -12.65 14.94 3.85
N TYR A 60 -11.55 15.48 3.34
CA TYR A 60 -10.84 14.87 2.23
C TYR A 60 -9.42 14.54 2.61
N THR A 61 -8.82 13.63 1.91
CA THR A 61 -7.44 13.25 2.13
C THR A 61 -6.72 13.15 0.80
N ARG A 62 -5.44 13.41 0.82
CA ARG A 62 -4.61 13.28 -0.37
C ARG A 62 -3.22 12.80 0.03
N ILE A 63 -2.48 12.29 -0.94
CA ILE A 63 -1.14 11.78 -0.68
C ILE A 63 -0.19 12.94 -0.43
N LYS A 64 0.54 12.88 0.69
CA LYS A 64 1.51 13.89 1.02
C LYS A 64 2.93 13.42 0.73
N LYS A 65 3.26 12.21 1.16
CA LYS A 65 4.59 11.64 1.02
C LYS A 65 4.51 10.16 0.80
N VAL A 66 5.50 9.59 0.16
CA VAL A 66 5.55 8.16 -0.07
C VAL A 66 6.95 7.64 0.22
N ARG A 67 7.03 6.54 0.94
CA ARG A 67 8.27 5.82 1.14
C ARG A 67 8.10 4.46 0.52
N THR A 68 9.16 3.91 -0.03
CA THR A 68 9.10 2.62 -0.68
C THR A 68 10.16 1.68 -0.16
N SER A 69 9.87 0.39 -0.26
CA SER A 69 10.81 -0.65 0.11
C SER A 69 10.56 -1.82 -0.80
N GLY A 70 11.59 -2.46 -1.29
CA GLY A 70 11.46 -3.61 -2.17
C GLY A 70 12.27 -3.42 -3.45
N ASP A 71 11.78 -3.97 -4.54
CA ASP A 71 12.47 -3.91 -5.80
C ASP A 71 12.44 -2.48 -6.36
N SER A 72 13.59 -1.93 -6.66
CA SER A 72 13.68 -0.53 -7.07
C SER A 72 12.94 -0.24 -8.37
N LYS A 73 12.92 -1.17 -9.31
CA LYS A 73 12.22 -0.97 -10.55
C LYS A 73 10.72 -0.97 -10.34
N VAL A 74 10.22 -1.93 -9.59
CA VAL A 74 8.80 -2.02 -9.30
C VAL A 74 8.38 -0.79 -8.50
N CYS A 75 9.17 -0.38 -7.51
CA CYS A 75 8.85 0.77 -6.70
C CYS A 75 8.82 2.06 -7.51
N LYS A 76 9.75 2.21 -8.43
CA LYS A 76 9.78 3.41 -9.26
C LYS A 76 8.50 3.50 -10.09
N GLN A 77 8.07 2.40 -10.68
CA GLN A 77 6.88 2.40 -11.48
C GLN A 77 5.62 2.56 -10.62
N ALA A 78 5.60 1.93 -9.46
CA ALA A 78 4.45 2.06 -8.57
C ALA A 78 4.28 3.51 -8.14
N LYS A 79 5.36 4.20 -7.79
CA LYS A 79 5.28 5.60 -7.40
C LYS A 79 4.80 6.47 -8.55
N LYS A 80 5.18 6.14 -9.76
CA LYS A 80 4.81 6.92 -10.91
C LYS A 80 3.29 6.94 -11.11
N HIS A 81 2.63 5.85 -10.77
CA HIS A 81 1.19 5.72 -10.98
C HIS A 81 0.34 6.07 -9.75
N LEU A 82 0.94 6.64 -8.72
CA LEU A 82 0.16 7.07 -7.58
C LEU A 82 -0.66 8.31 -7.91
N PRO A 83 -1.92 8.35 -7.51
CA PRO A 83 -2.78 9.50 -7.81
C PRO A 83 -2.51 10.65 -6.84
N LYS A 84 -1.37 11.27 -6.98
CA LYS A 84 -0.90 12.29 -6.03
C LYS A 84 -1.74 13.55 -5.96
N LYS A 85 -2.42 13.89 -7.02
CA LYS A 85 -3.21 15.11 -7.04
C LYS A 85 -4.67 14.90 -6.72
N LYS A 86 -5.07 13.66 -6.55
CA LYS A 86 -6.47 13.35 -6.33
C LYS A 86 -6.84 13.49 -4.86
N LYS A 87 -8.04 14.02 -4.59
CA LYS A 87 -8.58 14.08 -3.25
C LYS A 87 -9.57 12.95 -3.08
N PHE A 88 -9.55 12.32 -1.93
CA PHE A 88 -10.47 11.24 -1.62
C PHE A 88 -11.29 11.62 -0.41
N LYS A 89 -12.56 11.26 -0.41
CA LYS A 89 -13.36 11.40 0.79
C LYS A 89 -12.94 10.27 1.72
N TYR A 90 -12.89 10.50 3.00
CA TYR A 90 -12.48 9.46 3.91
C TYR A 90 -13.43 9.34 5.09
N SER A 91 -13.59 8.11 5.57
CA SER A 91 -14.40 7.83 6.73
C SER A 91 -13.51 7.67 7.94
N PHE A 92 -12.28 7.26 7.71
CA PHE A 92 -11.31 7.05 8.78
C PHE A 92 -10.12 7.95 8.56
N PRO A 93 -9.72 8.74 9.51
CA PRO A 93 -8.59 9.65 9.37
C PRO A 93 -7.26 8.91 9.52
N GLU A 94 -6.98 7.98 8.64
CA GLU A 94 -5.74 7.26 8.68
C GLU A 94 -4.63 8.11 8.13
N LYS A 95 -3.61 8.37 8.92
CA LYS A 95 -2.50 9.19 8.49
C LYS A 95 -1.56 8.43 7.58
N TYR A 96 -1.38 7.15 7.83
CA TYR A 96 -0.50 6.33 7.01
C TYR A 96 -1.25 5.17 6.38
N ILE A 97 -0.94 4.90 5.13
CA ILE A 97 -1.53 3.79 4.41
C ILE A 97 -0.39 2.92 3.90
N ARG A 98 -0.47 1.63 4.14
CA ARG A 98 0.51 0.68 3.67
C ARG A 98 -0.07 -0.16 2.56
N LEU A 99 0.65 -0.26 1.46
CA LEU A 99 0.20 -1.07 0.33
C LEU A 99 1.31 -1.98 -0.13
N HIS A 100 0.96 -3.22 -0.42
CA HIS A 100 1.90 -4.20 -0.93
C HIS A 100 1.57 -4.41 -2.41
N ILE A 101 2.49 -4.06 -3.27
CA ILE A 101 2.29 -4.17 -4.72
C ILE A 101 3.14 -5.32 -5.23
N THR A 102 2.49 -6.30 -5.84
CA THR A 102 3.20 -7.44 -6.38
C THR A 102 2.44 -7.96 -7.57
N ASP A 103 3.10 -8.76 -8.35
CA ASP A 103 2.48 -9.35 -9.54
C ASP A 103 1.47 -10.43 -9.17
#